data_457d512e55f51e6b0c4660639c0b98cc
#
_entry.id   457d512e55f51e6b0c4660639c0b98cc
#
_cell.length_a   1.000
_cell.length_b   1.000
_cell.length_c   1.000
_cell.angle_alpha   90.00
_cell.angle_beta   90.00
_cell.angle_gamma   90.00
#
_symmetry.space_group_name_H-M   'P 1'
#
loop_
_entity.id
_entity.type
_entity.pdbx_description
1 polymer ?
#
loop_
_entity_poly.entity_id
_entity_poly.type
_entity_poly.pdbx_seq_one_letter_code
_entity_poly.pdbx_strand_id
1 'polypeptide(L)'
;MKQYDYLIVGAGLYGAVFAHEAKKAGKRCLVLDKRDHIAGNIYTEPVEGINVHRYGAHIFHTNNKAVWQYVNQFAEFNRYTNSPVANYHGEIYNLPFNMNTFNKMWGVVTPAEAKAKIEAQRAEAGITEPKNLEEQAISLVGTDIYEKLIKGYTGKQWGRP
;
A
#
# COMPACT_ATOMS: atom_id res chain seq x y z
N MET A 1 -15.70 -17.85 36.32
CA MET A 1 -15.44 -17.52 34.90
C MET A 1 -14.72 -16.18 34.81
N LYS A 2 -13.73 -16.03 33.92
CA LYS A 2 -13.12 -14.72 33.67
C LYS A 2 -14.14 -13.86 32.91
N GLN A 3 -14.49 -12.71 33.44
CA GLN A 3 -15.42 -11.78 32.82
C GLN A 3 -14.63 -10.73 32.03
N TYR A 4 -15.06 -10.44 30.80
CA TYR A 4 -14.48 -9.42 29.91
C TYR A 4 -15.54 -8.37 29.61
N ASP A 5 -15.10 -7.10 29.48
CA ASP A 5 -15.98 -5.98 29.09
C ASP A 5 -16.11 -5.90 27.58
N TYR A 6 -15.05 -6.28 26.84
CA TYR A 6 -15.01 -6.23 25.37
C TYR A 6 -14.43 -7.51 24.78
N LEU A 7 -15.05 -7.95 23.69
CA LEU A 7 -14.50 -8.92 22.76
C LEU A 7 -14.05 -8.16 21.50
N ILE A 8 -12.76 -8.24 21.17
CA ILE A 8 -12.14 -7.60 20.01
C ILE A 8 -11.77 -8.69 19.01
N VAL A 9 -12.32 -8.62 17.82
CA VAL A 9 -12.02 -9.57 16.74
C VAL A 9 -11.02 -8.90 15.77
N GLY A 10 -9.81 -9.43 15.74
CA GLY A 10 -8.68 -8.91 14.99
C GLY A 10 -7.63 -8.21 15.87
N ALA A 11 -6.39 -8.74 15.85
CA ALA A 11 -5.23 -8.18 16.55
C ALA A 11 -4.37 -7.26 15.66
N GLY A 12 -4.99 -6.61 14.68
CA GLY A 12 -4.37 -5.56 13.89
C GLY A 12 -4.26 -4.25 14.66
N LEU A 13 -3.73 -3.21 14.01
CA LEU A 13 -3.45 -1.93 14.66
C LEU A 13 -4.72 -1.30 15.29
N TYR A 14 -5.87 -1.36 14.63
CA TYR A 14 -7.12 -0.83 15.16
C TYR A 14 -7.53 -1.52 16.47
N GLY A 15 -7.55 -2.86 16.46
CA GLY A 15 -7.90 -3.66 17.67
C GLY A 15 -6.91 -3.44 18.81
N ALA A 16 -5.61 -3.30 18.49
CA ALA A 16 -4.57 -3.04 19.47
C ALA A 16 -4.74 -1.66 20.15
N VAL A 17 -5.01 -0.61 19.38
CA VAL A 17 -5.26 0.74 19.92
C VAL A 17 -6.50 0.74 20.78
N PHE A 18 -7.61 0.13 20.31
CA PHE A 18 -8.83 0.04 21.10
C PHE A 18 -8.59 -0.70 22.43
N ALA A 19 -7.93 -1.86 22.39
CA ALA A 19 -7.62 -2.64 23.59
C ALA A 19 -6.74 -1.85 24.59
N HIS A 20 -5.76 -1.10 24.07
CA HIS A 20 -4.88 -0.26 24.89
C HIS A 20 -5.65 0.84 25.62
N GLU A 21 -6.48 1.58 24.91
CA GLU A 21 -7.28 2.66 25.49
C GLU A 21 -8.36 2.12 26.45
N ALA A 22 -9.01 1.02 26.10
CA ALA A 22 -9.96 0.35 27.00
C ALA A 22 -9.28 -0.11 28.30
N LYS A 23 -8.06 -0.66 28.21
CA LYS A 23 -7.29 -1.03 29.39
C LYS A 23 -6.93 0.16 30.26
N LYS A 24 -6.54 1.30 29.68
CA LYS A 24 -6.34 2.57 30.43
C LYS A 24 -7.59 2.99 31.19
N ALA A 25 -8.78 2.76 30.60
CA ALA A 25 -10.07 3.02 31.23
C ALA A 25 -10.52 1.90 32.23
N GLY A 26 -9.61 1.03 32.63
CA GLY A 26 -9.88 -0.05 33.61
C GLY A 26 -10.70 -1.23 33.07
N LYS A 27 -10.89 -1.31 31.73
CA LYS A 27 -11.67 -2.37 31.09
C LYS A 27 -10.84 -3.60 30.78
N ARG A 28 -11.47 -4.76 30.79
CA ARG A 28 -10.87 -6.05 30.45
C ARG A 28 -11.29 -6.44 29.04
N CYS A 29 -10.29 -6.66 28.17
CA CYS A 29 -10.53 -7.04 26.77
C CYS A 29 -10.08 -8.50 26.55
N LEU A 30 -10.84 -9.22 25.73
CA LEU A 30 -10.42 -10.45 25.07
C LEU A 30 -10.20 -10.15 23.60
N VAL A 31 -8.99 -10.38 23.10
CA VAL A 31 -8.65 -10.19 21.69
C VAL A 31 -8.50 -11.56 21.03
N LEU A 32 -9.22 -11.78 19.92
CA LEU A 32 -9.14 -12.97 19.10
C LEU A 32 -8.66 -12.61 17.69
N ASP A 33 -7.76 -13.38 17.13
CA ASP A 33 -7.35 -13.27 15.74
C ASP A 33 -7.37 -14.65 15.08
N LYS A 34 -7.64 -14.69 13.78
CA LYS A 34 -7.59 -15.92 12.99
C LYS A 34 -6.18 -16.32 12.55
N ARG A 35 -5.25 -15.36 12.58
CA ARG A 35 -3.84 -15.57 12.23
C ARG A 35 -3.07 -16.06 13.46
N ASP A 36 -1.97 -16.73 13.20
CA ASP A 36 -1.01 -17.21 14.22
C ASP A 36 -0.07 -16.11 14.75
N HIS A 37 -0.26 -14.88 14.28
CA HIS A 37 0.51 -13.69 14.69
C HIS A 37 -0.40 -12.49 14.94
N ILE A 38 0.08 -11.54 15.74
CA ILE A 38 -0.53 -10.22 15.96
C ILE A 38 -0.12 -9.24 14.85
N ALA A 39 -0.51 -7.98 14.96
CA ALA A 39 -0.21 -6.85 14.07
C ALA A 39 -1.00 -6.83 12.75
N GLY A 40 -1.78 -7.85 12.43
CA GLY A 40 -2.63 -7.84 11.23
C GLY A 40 -1.83 -7.62 9.94
N ASN A 41 -2.24 -6.68 9.12
CA ASN A 41 -1.59 -6.42 7.83
C ASN A 41 -0.25 -5.68 7.93
N ILE A 42 0.08 -5.07 9.08
CA ILE A 42 1.39 -4.44 9.30
C ILE A 42 2.45 -5.41 9.83
N TYR A 43 2.11 -6.70 9.90
CA TYR A 43 3.05 -7.72 10.37
C TYR A 43 4.29 -7.78 9.49
N THR A 44 5.44 -7.68 10.14
CA THR A 44 6.76 -7.72 9.53
C THR A 44 7.60 -8.75 10.28
N GLU A 45 8.30 -9.59 9.55
CA GLU A 45 9.18 -10.62 10.11
C GLU A 45 10.62 -10.48 9.56
N PRO A 46 11.63 -10.74 10.38
CA PRO A 46 13.01 -10.79 9.89
C PRO A 46 13.26 -12.12 9.17
N VAL A 47 13.68 -12.03 7.91
CA VAL A 47 14.11 -13.19 7.12
C VAL A 47 15.50 -12.89 6.57
N GLU A 48 16.50 -13.67 6.94
CA GLU A 48 17.90 -13.50 6.52
C GLU A 48 18.45 -12.07 6.74
N GLY A 49 18.03 -11.42 7.85
CA GLY A 49 18.42 -10.05 8.17
C GLY A 49 17.65 -8.94 7.43
N ILE A 50 16.65 -9.31 6.65
CA ILE A 50 15.78 -8.38 5.91
C ILE A 50 14.42 -8.30 6.60
N ASN A 51 13.89 -7.09 6.76
CA ASN A 51 12.54 -6.88 7.25
C ASN A 51 11.52 -7.15 6.13
N VAL A 52 10.84 -8.29 6.19
CA VAL A 52 9.86 -8.71 5.19
C VAL A 52 8.46 -8.31 5.65
N HIS A 53 7.82 -7.42 4.89
CA HIS A 53 6.41 -7.06 5.07
C HIS A 53 5.54 -8.15 4.44
N ARG A 54 4.93 -9.00 5.28
CA ARG A 54 4.20 -10.20 4.83
C ARG A 54 2.99 -9.89 3.93
N TYR A 55 2.35 -8.75 4.14
CA TYR A 55 1.11 -8.35 3.47
C TYR A 55 1.25 -7.08 2.62
N GLY A 56 2.45 -6.80 2.15
CA GLY A 56 2.79 -5.59 1.41
C GLY A 56 3.40 -4.52 2.29
N ALA A 57 4.05 -3.55 1.67
CA ALA A 57 4.76 -2.49 2.37
C ALA A 57 3.80 -1.60 3.18
N HIS A 58 4.06 -1.48 4.47
CA HIS A 58 3.31 -0.64 5.39
C HIS A 58 4.28 0.32 6.07
N ILE A 59 4.42 1.51 5.49
CA ILE A 59 5.14 2.62 6.09
C ILE A 59 4.16 3.56 6.79
N PHE A 60 4.49 3.93 8.02
CA PHE A 60 3.67 4.88 8.76
C PHE A 60 3.99 6.32 8.33
N HIS A 61 2.97 7.09 8.00
CA HIS A 61 3.08 8.51 7.78
C HIS A 61 1.83 9.23 8.29
N THR A 62 1.98 10.42 8.82
CA THR A 62 0.86 11.26 9.25
C THR A 62 1.29 12.72 9.33
N ASN A 63 0.38 13.64 9.05
CA ASN A 63 0.51 15.06 9.35
C ASN A 63 -0.23 15.46 10.64
N ASN A 64 -0.91 14.50 11.29
CA ASN A 64 -1.59 14.74 12.56
C ASN A 64 -0.60 14.59 13.72
N LYS A 65 -0.30 15.73 14.38
CA LYS A 65 0.66 15.78 15.49
C LYS A 65 0.26 14.89 16.68
N ALA A 66 -1.03 14.81 17.01
CA ALA A 66 -1.51 13.99 18.12
C ALA A 66 -1.32 12.49 17.81
N VAL A 67 -1.61 12.05 16.58
CA VAL A 67 -1.35 10.67 16.15
C VAL A 67 0.14 10.36 16.18
N TRP A 68 0.99 11.27 15.67
CA TRP A 68 2.44 11.11 15.74
C TRP A 68 2.96 10.96 17.17
N GLN A 69 2.51 11.82 18.08
CA GLN A 69 2.87 11.73 19.49
C GLN A 69 2.37 10.43 20.13
N TYR A 70 1.19 9.97 19.75
CA TYR A 70 0.64 8.71 20.28
C TYR A 70 1.48 7.50 19.88
N VAL A 71 1.80 7.35 18.59
CA VAL A 71 2.54 6.17 18.12
C VAL A 71 3.98 6.13 18.60
N ASN A 72 4.62 7.29 18.81
CA ASN A 72 5.96 7.39 19.38
C ASN A 72 6.07 6.97 20.86
N GLN A 73 4.94 6.73 21.54
CA GLN A 73 4.96 6.10 22.87
C GLN A 73 5.29 4.61 22.82
N PHE A 74 5.16 3.97 21.66
CA PHE A 74 5.29 2.52 21.49
C PHE A 74 6.49 2.10 20.66
N ALA A 75 6.97 2.96 19.77
CA ALA A 75 8.07 2.63 18.85
C ALA A 75 8.86 3.87 18.46
N GLU A 76 10.14 3.68 18.19
CA GLU A 76 11.00 4.67 17.55
C GLU A 76 10.91 4.52 16.03
N PHE A 77 10.76 5.63 15.31
CA PHE A 77 10.67 5.67 13.87
C PHE A 77 11.97 6.16 13.24
N ASN A 78 12.50 5.42 12.28
CA ASN A 78 13.84 5.61 11.72
C ASN A 78 13.91 6.56 10.51
N ARG A 79 12.90 7.36 10.22
CA ARG A 79 12.82 8.26 9.05
C ARG A 79 13.08 7.55 7.72
N TYR A 80 12.53 6.36 7.56
CA TYR A 80 12.68 5.59 6.34
C TYR A 80 12.19 6.38 5.12
N THR A 81 13.04 6.50 4.10
CA THR A 81 12.67 7.09 2.82
C THR A 81 12.13 5.99 1.91
N ASN A 82 10.82 6.02 1.65
CA ASN A 82 10.18 5.05 0.77
C ASN A 82 10.50 5.36 -0.70
N SER A 83 11.22 4.46 -1.34
CA SER A 83 11.56 4.55 -2.77
C SER A 83 11.27 3.21 -3.44
N PRO A 84 9.99 2.85 -3.62
CA PRO A 84 9.61 1.57 -4.19
C PRO A 84 9.97 1.49 -5.68
N VAL A 85 10.20 0.27 -6.12
CA VAL A 85 10.40 -0.06 -7.53
C VAL A 85 9.47 -1.18 -7.94
N ALA A 86 9.02 -1.17 -9.18
CA ALA A 86 8.31 -2.28 -9.80
C ALA A 86 9.27 -3.10 -10.66
N ASN A 87 9.19 -4.42 -10.56
CA ASN A 87 9.84 -5.33 -11.48
C ASN A 87 8.79 -5.95 -12.42
N TYR A 88 8.88 -5.62 -13.69
CA TYR A 88 8.04 -6.19 -14.74
C TYR A 88 8.91 -7.00 -15.70
N HIS A 89 8.87 -8.31 -15.58
CA HIS A 89 9.66 -9.26 -16.41
C HIS A 89 11.16 -8.93 -16.48
N GLY A 90 11.76 -8.48 -15.36
CA GLY A 90 13.17 -8.09 -15.28
C GLY A 90 13.43 -6.61 -15.55
N GLU A 91 12.48 -5.85 -16.05
CA GLU A 91 12.55 -4.40 -16.17
C GLU A 91 12.20 -3.72 -14.85
N ILE A 92 13.08 -2.90 -14.33
CA ILE A 92 12.88 -2.18 -13.07
C ILE A 92 12.41 -0.75 -13.35
N TYR A 93 11.27 -0.37 -12.77
CA TYR A 93 10.66 0.95 -12.89
C TYR A 93 10.54 1.63 -11.54
N ASN A 94 10.77 2.95 -11.48
CA ASN A 94 10.53 3.74 -10.26
C ASN A 94 9.02 3.91 -9.99
N LEU A 95 8.65 3.85 -8.70
CA LEU A 95 7.30 4.12 -8.22
C LEU A 95 7.31 5.19 -7.11
N PRO A 96 6.26 6.00 -7.00
CA PRO A 96 5.22 6.20 -8.02
C PRO A 96 5.84 6.57 -9.35
N PHE A 97 5.16 6.24 -10.45
CA PHE A 97 5.72 6.50 -11.77
C PHE A 97 5.99 8.00 -11.97
N ASN A 98 7.13 8.31 -12.54
CA ASN A 98 7.70 9.65 -12.69
C ASN A 98 8.52 9.73 -13.98
N MET A 99 9.25 10.83 -14.22
CA MET A 99 10.03 10.98 -15.45
C MET A 99 11.08 9.89 -15.66
N ASN A 100 11.68 9.32 -14.59
CA ASN A 100 12.59 8.17 -14.76
C ASN A 100 11.85 6.94 -15.28
N THR A 101 10.62 6.71 -14.80
CA THR A 101 9.75 5.64 -15.30
C THR A 101 9.42 5.84 -16.77
N PHE A 102 9.01 7.04 -17.16
CA PHE A 102 8.62 7.37 -18.52
C PHE A 102 9.81 7.36 -19.50
N ASN A 103 10.97 7.86 -19.05
CA ASN A 103 12.18 7.77 -19.85
C ASN A 103 12.57 6.32 -20.11
N LYS A 104 12.56 5.48 -19.08
CA LYS A 104 12.86 4.04 -19.25
C LYS A 104 11.84 3.32 -20.14
N MET A 105 10.55 3.66 -20.02
CA MET A 105 9.48 2.98 -20.73
C MET A 105 9.40 3.41 -22.21
N TRP A 106 9.61 4.70 -22.48
CA TRP A 106 9.35 5.31 -23.79
C TRP A 106 10.52 6.09 -24.38
N GLY A 107 11.63 6.25 -23.66
CA GLY A 107 12.76 7.08 -24.10
C GLY A 107 12.50 8.59 -24.09
N VAL A 108 11.38 9.04 -23.52
CA VAL A 108 11.03 10.46 -23.44
C VAL A 108 11.87 11.20 -22.44
N VAL A 109 12.17 12.47 -22.70
CA VAL A 109 13.09 13.29 -21.90
C VAL A 109 12.36 14.40 -21.15
N THR A 110 11.24 14.87 -21.70
CA THR A 110 10.48 16.00 -21.16
C THR A 110 9.08 15.57 -20.66
N PRO A 111 8.51 16.30 -19.68
CA PRO A 111 7.13 16.08 -19.26
C PRO A 111 6.10 16.24 -20.39
N ALA A 112 6.38 17.11 -21.35
CA ALA A 112 5.49 17.31 -22.50
C ALA A 112 5.43 16.07 -23.41
N GLU A 113 6.57 15.45 -23.69
CA GLU A 113 6.65 14.20 -24.44
C GLU A 113 5.95 13.05 -23.70
N ALA A 114 6.16 12.92 -22.39
CA ALA A 114 5.51 11.92 -21.58
C ALA A 114 3.98 12.10 -21.59
N LYS A 115 3.52 13.34 -21.43
CA LYS A 115 2.10 13.67 -21.52
C LYS A 115 1.51 13.33 -22.88
N ALA A 116 2.18 13.68 -23.96
CA ALA A 116 1.75 13.37 -25.33
C ALA A 116 1.64 11.85 -25.55
N LYS A 117 2.56 11.05 -25.00
CA LYS A 117 2.49 9.57 -25.05
C LYS A 117 1.24 9.04 -24.33
N ILE A 118 0.98 9.52 -23.11
CA ILE A 118 -0.21 9.13 -22.34
C ILE A 118 -1.49 9.52 -23.09
N GLU A 119 -1.56 10.75 -23.61
CA GLU A 119 -2.73 11.23 -24.35
C GLU A 119 -2.98 10.44 -25.65
N ALA A 120 -1.93 10.08 -26.37
CA ALA A 120 -2.04 9.23 -27.55
C ALA A 120 -2.63 7.86 -27.23
N GLN A 121 -2.14 7.18 -26.20
CA GLN A 121 -2.65 5.87 -25.78
C GLN A 121 -4.09 5.95 -25.24
N ARG A 122 -4.43 7.02 -24.53
CA ARG A 122 -5.81 7.26 -24.07
C ARG A 122 -6.76 7.46 -25.25
N ALA A 123 -6.34 8.22 -26.27
CA ALA A 123 -7.11 8.45 -27.48
C ALA A 123 -7.27 7.15 -28.28
N GLU A 124 -6.22 6.34 -28.40
CA GLU A 124 -6.25 5.04 -29.08
C GLU A 124 -7.23 4.06 -28.39
N ALA A 125 -7.24 4.05 -27.05
CA ALA A 125 -8.16 3.22 -26.28
C ALA A 125 -9.63 3.65 -26.44
N GLY A 126 -9.91 4.93 -26.69
CA GLY A 126 -11.25 5.45 -26.98
C GLY A 126 -12.26 5.29 -25.85
N ILE A 127 -11.81 5.12 -24.59
CA ILE A 127 -12.68 4.86 -23.45
C ILE A 127 -13.26 6.17 -22.95
N THR A 128 -14.56 6.36 -23.11
CA THR A 128 -15.28 7.56 -22.63
C THR A 128 -16.01 7.32 -21.31
N GLU A 129 -16.54 6.12 -21.11
CA GLU A 129 -17.25 5.71 -19.89
C GLU A 129 -16.68 4.39 -19.39
N PRO A 130 -15.65 4.42 -18.51
CA PRO A 130 -15.01 3.21 -18.00
C PRO A 130 -15.97 2.41 -17.11
N LYS A 131 -16.08 1.09 -17.35
CA LYS A 131 -16.98 0.17 -16.67
C LYS A 131 -16.29 -0.69 -15.61
N ASN A 132 -14.98 -0.68 -15.59
CA ASN A 132 -14.16 -1.51 -14.69
C ASN A 132 -12.84 -0.80 -14.40
N LEU A 133 -12.03 -1.41 -13.52
CA LEU A 133 -10.73 -0.86 -13.12
C LEU A 133 -9.74 -0.74 -14.29
N GLU A 134 -9.70 -1.71 -15.19
CA GLU A 134 -8.84 -1.70 -16.37
C GLU A 134 -9.15 -0.49 -17.26
N GLU A 135 -10.39 -0.36 -17.66
CA GLU A 135 -10.84 0.76 -18.48
C GLU A 135 -10.61 2.10 -17.79
N GLN A 136 -10.88 2.19 -16.48
CA GLN A 136 -10.61 3.38 -15.68
C GLN A 136 -9.12 3.73 -15.67
N ALA A 137 -8.24 2.77 -15.45
CA ALA A 137 -6.81 3.00 -15.40
C ALA A 137 -6.28 3.41 -16.79
N ILE A 138 -6.65 2.69 -17.87
CA ILE A 138 -6.22 3.01 -19.23
C ILE A 138 -6.70 4.40 -19.64
N SER A 139 -7.95 4.78 -19.29
CA SER A 139 -8.49 6.12 -19.58
C SER A 139 -7.75 7.25 -18.88
N LEU A 140 -7.02 6.96 -17.78
CA LEU A 140 -6.26 7.95 -17.02
C LEU A 140 -4.78 7.99 -17.38
N VAL A 141 -4.14 6.83 -17.51
CA VAL A 141 -2.67 6.75 -17.61
C VAL A 141 -2.15 6.07 -18.87
N GLY A 142 -3.04 5.56 -19.72
CA GLY A 142 -2.69 4.83 -20.93
C GLY A 142 -2.38 3.35 -20.71
N THR A 143 -2.32 2.61 -21.81
CA THR A 143 -2.20 1.15 -21.81
C THR A 143 -0.88 0.64 -21.24
N ASP A 144 0.26 1.24 -21.60
CA ASP A 144 1.57 0.77 -21.17
C ASP A 144 1.76 0.83 -19.66
N ILE A 145 1.33 1.93 -19.03
CA ILE A 145 1.41 2.09 -17.57
C ILE A 145 0.48 1.08 -16.89
N TYR A 146 -0.72 0.90 -17.40
CA TYR A 146 -1.65 -0.08 -16.87
C TYR A 146 -1.07 -1.49 -16.92
N GLU A 147 -0.66 -1.95 -18.08
CA GLU A 147 -0.16 -3.32 -18.28
C GLU A 147 1.10 -3.62 -17.46
N LYS A 148 2.06 -2.69 -17.45
CA LYS A 148 3.35 -2.90 -16.77
C LYS A 148 3.33 -2.67 -15.27
N LEU A 149 2.55 -1.69 -14.78
CA LEU A 149 2.68 -1.21 -13.40
C LEU A 149 1.44 -1.35 -12.54
N ILE A 150 0.25 -1.55 -13.13
CA ILE A 150 -1.01 -1.60 -12.38
C ILE A 150 -1.63 -2.99 -12.38
N LYS A 151 -1.83 -3.58 -13.55
CA LYS A 151 -2.56 -4.84 -13.75
C LYS A 151 -2.04 -5.97 -12.86
N GLY A 152 -0.75 -6.29 -12.94
CA GLY A 152 -0.16 -7.39 -12.20
C GLY A 152 -0.21 -7.17 -10.69
N TYR A 153 0.08 -5.96 -10.23
CA TYR A 153 0.00 -5.62 -8.82
C TYR A 153 -1.43 -5.72 -8.28
N THR A 154 -2.39 -5.14 -9.00
CA THR A 154 -3.79 -5.12 -8.58
C THR A 154 -4.39 -6.52 -8.57
N GLY A 155 -4.15 -7.31 -9.62
CA GLY A 155 -4.60 -8.70 -9.70
C GLY A 155 -4.04 -9.55 -8.56
N LYS A 156 -2.75 -9.40 -8.25
CA LYS A 156 -2.12 -10.07 -7.10
C LYS A 156 -2.74 -9.66 -5.77
N GLN A 157 -2.99 -8.36 -5.56
CA GLN A 157 -3.49 -7.85 -4.30
C GLN A 157 -4.93 -8.26 -4.03
N TRP A 158 -5.77 -8.30 -5.04
CA TRP A 158 -7.17 -8.66 -4.93
C TRP A 158 -7.45 -10.15 -5.16
N GLY A 159 -6.44 -10.92 -5.60
CA GLY A 159 -6.55 -12.35 -5.87
C GLY A 159 -7.48 -12.68 -7.04
N ARG A 160 -7.68 -11.73 -7.95
CA ARG A 160 -8.51 -11.85 -9.16
C ARG A 160 -8.04 -10.89 -10.24
N PRO A 161 -8.34 -11.18 -11.53
CA PRO A 161 -8.07 -10.27 -12.64
C PRO A 161 -8.78 -8.94 -12.47
#